data_8058eae1d0de75d050f57cd75267cf54
#
_entry.id   8058eae1d0de75d050f57cd75267cf54
#
_cell.length_a   1.000
_cell.length_b   1.000
_cell.length_c   1.000
_cell.angle_alpha   90.00
_cell.angle_beta   90.00
_cell.angle_gamma   90.00
#
_symmetry.space_group_name_H-M   'P 1'
#
loop_
_entity.id
_entity.type
_entity.pdbx_description
1 polymer ?
#
loop_
_entity_poly.entity_id
_entity_poly.type
_entity_poly.pdbx_seq_one_letter_code
_entity_poly.pdbx_strand_id
1 'polypeptide(L)'
;MTRISHSIKNAVIFRSLRNAFGYSQIALATKAGCSRPTINRIECLDKSSPRHDTVDELIQVFREQGVELQINDEEIIIKFTKNALLNAQEVIASNLRA
;
A
#
# COMPACT_ATOMS: atom_id res chain seq x y z
N MET A 1 -11.68 12.34 -22.71
CA MET A 1 -11.70 11.62 -21.44
C MET A 1 -10.28 11.40 -20.95
N THR A 2 -10.00 11.80 -19.74
CA THR A 2 -8.66 11.64 -19.16
C THR A 2 -8.51 10.20 -18.66
N ARG A 3 -7.48 9.52 -19.12
CA ARG A 3 -7.20 8.16 -18.70
C ARG A 3 -6.37 8.18 -17.42
N ILE A 4 -6.80 7.42 -16.42
CA ILE A 4 -6.08 7.34 -15.15
C ILE A 4 -4.94 6.34 -15.29
N SER A 5 -3.70 6.79 -15.03
CA SER A 5 -2.53 5.93 -15.16
C SER A 5 -2.42 4.92 -14.03
N HIS A 6 -1.74 3.80 -14.30
CA HIS A 6 -1.44 2.80 -13.27
C HIS A 6 -0.57 3.38 -12.17
N SER A 7 0.33 4.29 -12.51
CA SER A 7 1.21 4.93 -11.52
C SER A 7 0.42 5.74 -10.49
N ILE A 8 -0.60 6.46 -10.95
CA ILE A 8 -1.47 7.22 -10.04
C ILE A 8 -2.25 6.27 -9.14
N LYS A 9 -2.81 5.21 -9.70
CA LYS A 9 -3.57 4.22 -8.92
C LYS A 9 -2.69 3.60 -7.85
N ASN A 10 -1.47 3.18 -8.21
CA ASN A 10 -0.53 2.60 -7.26
C ASN A 10 -0.18 3.58 -6.14
N ALA A 11 0.08 4.84 -6.47
CA ALA A 11 0.39 5.85 -5.46
C ALA A 11 -0.76 6.02 -4.47
N VAL A 12 -1.98 6.11 -4.97
CA VAL A 12 -3.18 6.25 -4.12
C VAL A 12 -3.34 5.04 -3.22
N ILE A 13 -3.23 3.83 -3.77
CA ILE A 13 -3.38 2.59 -3.01
C ILE A 13 -2.36 2.51 -1.88
N PHE A 14 -1.07 2.65 -2.20
CA PHE A 14 -0.03 2.41 -1.21
C PHE A 14 0.10 3.52 -0.19
N ARG A 15 -0.13 4.77 -0.57
CA ARG A 15 -0.19 5.87 0.39
C ARG A 15 -1.36 5.69 1.36
N SER A 16 -2.53 5.32 0.83
CA SER A 16 -3.73 5.11 1.64
C SER A 16 -3.56 3.94 2.61
N LEU A 17 -3.11 2.80 2.10
CA LEU A 17 -2.96 1.59 2.92
C LEU A 17 -1.85 1.74 3.94
N ARG A 18 -0.70 2.29 3.53
CA ARG A 18 0.41 2.50 4.45
C ARG A 18 -0.01 3.42 5.60
N ASN A 19 -0.67 4.51 5.30
CA ASN A 19 -1.13 5.46 6.33
C ASN A 19 -2.23 4.86 7.20
N ALA A 20 -3.14 4.09 6.62
CA ALA A 20 -4.21 3.44 7.38
C ALA A 20 -3.67 2.45 8.40
N PHE A 21 -2.62 1.70 8.06
CA PHE A 21 -1.98 0.76 8.97
C PHE A 21 -0.92 1.40 9.86
N GLY A 22 -0.57 2.65 9.61
CA GLY A 22 0.45 3.34 10.40
C GLY A 22 1.88 2.87 10.11
N TYR A 23 2.13 2.27 8.96
CA TYR A 23 3.48 1.83 8.59
C TYR A 23 4.32 3.00 8.09
N SER A 24 5.59 3.04 8.50
CA SER A 24 6.58 3.89 7.84
C SER A 24 6.94 3.29 6.47
N GLN A 25 7.56 4.08 5.61
CA GLN A 25 8.06 3.56 4.32
C GLN A 25 9.06 2.43 4.54
N ILE A 26 9.91 2.55 5.55
CA ILE A 26 10.90 1.50 5.90
C ILE A 26 10.19 0.23 6.36
N ALA A 27 9.18 0.33 7.21
CA ALA A 27 8.45 -0.82 7.71
C ALA A 27 7.74 -1.57 6.57
N LEU A 28 7.09 -0.84 5.66
CA LEU A 28 6.45 -1.45 4.52
C LEU A 28 7.46 -2.11 3.57
N ALA A 29 8.58 -1.43 3.31
CA ALA A 29 9.64 -1.98 2.46
C ALA A 29 10.17 -3.30 3.02
N THR A 30 10.41 -3.36 4.33
CA THR A 30 10.87 -4.57 5.01
C THR A 30 9.87 -5.72 4.85
N LYS A 31 8.59 -5.45 5.04
CA LYS A 31 7.54 -6.46 4.91
C LYS A 31 7.42 -6.99 3.48
N ALA A 32 7.63 -6.14 2.50
CA ALA A 32 7.49 -6.50 1.08
C ALA A 32 8.78 -7.02 0.47
N GLY A 33 9.90 -6.96 1.19
CA GLY A 33 11.19 -7.40 0.67
C GLY A 33 11.77 -6.47 -0.39
N CYS A 34 11.48 -5.18 -0.30
CA CYS A 34 12.04 -4.18 -1.22
C CYS A 34 12.70 -3.04 -0.43
N SER A 35 13.21 -2.03 -1.12
CA SER A 35 13.91 -0.91 -0.48
C SER A 35 12.96 0.26 -0.22
N ARG A 36 13.31 1.10 0.76
CA ARG A 36 12.57 2.34 1.03
C ARG A 36 12.49 3.24 -0.21
N PRO A 37 13.59 3.46 -0.97
CA PRO A 37 13.48 4.26 -2.21
C PRO A 37 12.45 3.74 -3.19
N THR A 38 12.24 2.41 -3.27
CA THR A 38 11.22 1.81 -4.12
C THR A 38 9.83 2.27 -3.68
N ILE A 39 9.55 2.21 -2.38
CA ILE A 39 8.27 2.68 -1.83
C ILE A 39 8.08 4.17 -2.14
N ASN A 40 9.11 4.98 -1.87
CA ASN A 40 9.05 6.41 -2.10
C ASN A 40 8.75 6.74 -3.57
N ARG A 41 9.38 6.04 -4.51
CA ARG A 41 9.15 6.26 -5.94
C ARG A 41 7.71 5.97 -6.33
N ILE A 42 7.12 4.91 -5.80
CA ILE A 42 5.72 4.57 -6.07
C ILE A 42 4.81 5.68 -5.54
N GLU A 43 5.03 6.13 -4.32
CA GLU A 43 4.19 7.14 -3.66
C GLU A 43 4.35 8.53 -4.24
N CYS A 44 5.49 8.85 -4.81
CA CYS A 44 5.80 10.18 -5.35
C CYS A 44 5.64 10.29 -6.87
N LEU A 45 5.17 9.25 -7.52
CA LEU A 45 4.98 9.23 -8.99
C LEU A 45 6.27 9.48 -9.75
N ASP A 46 7.37 8.87 -9.29
CA ASP A 46 8.64 8.95 -10.01
C ASP A 46 8.49 8.30 -11.39
N LYS A 47 9.20 8.86 -12.38
CA LYS A 47 9.12 8.42 -13.78
C LYS A 47 9.60 6.99 -13.99
N SER A 48 10.41 6.44 -13.09
CA SER A 48 10.83 5.05 -13.16
C SER A 48 9.70 4.15 -12.68
N SER A 49 9.15 3.35 -13.59
CA SER A 49 8.08 2.41 -13.24
C SER A 49 8.62 1.30 -12.33
N PRO A 50 7.95 0.99 -11.22
CA PRO A 50 8.31 -0.16 -10.42
C PRO A 50 8.03 -1.44 -11.20
N ARG A 51 8.73 -2.51 -10.86
CA ARG A 51 8.47 -3.82 -11.46
C ARG A 51 7.07 -4.29 -11.05
N HIS A 52 6.39 -4.98 -11.96
CA HIS A 52 5.08 -5.54 -11.67
C HIS A 52 5.09 -6.49 -10.47
N ASP A 53 6.12 -7.32 -10.35
CA ASP A 53 6.27 -8.24 -9.23
C ASP A 53 6.43 -7.50 -7.90
N THR A 54 7.12 -6.36 -7.88
CA THR A 54 7.23 -5.54 -6.67
C THR A 54 5.85 -5.00 -6.24
N VAL A 55 5.07 -4.50 -7.20
CA VAL A 55 3.72 -4.02 -6.93
C VAL A 55 2.84 -5.16 -6.41
N ASP A 56 2.93 -6.32 -7.03
CA ASP A 56 2.16 -7.50 -6.62
C ASP A 56 2.53 -7.94 -5.20
N GLU A 57 3.82 -7.93 -4.86
CA GLU A 57 4.28 -8.26 -3.50
C GLU A 57 3.76 -7.28 -2.47
N LEU A 58 3.74 -5.97 -2.79
CA LEU A 58 3.17 -4.95 -1.91
C LEU A 58 1.69 -5.16 -1.69
N ILE A 59 0.95 -5.45 -2.75
CA ILE A 59 -0.48 -5.76 -2.65
C ILE A 59 -0.69 -6.98 -1.77
N GLN A 60 0.14 -8.00 -1.94
CA GLN A 60 0.04 -9.23 -1.16
C GLN A 60 0.26 -8.99 0.33
N VAL A 61 1.16 -8.08 0.72
CA VAL A 61 1.36 -7.70 2.13
C VAL A 61 0.03 -7.28 2.76
N PHE A 62 -0.73 -6.44 2.06
CA PHE A 62 -2.00 -5.94 2.60
C PHE A 62 -3.11 -6.98 2.52
N ARG A 63 -3.14 -7.80 1.47
CA ARG A 63 -4.13 -8.89 1.36
C ARG A 63 -3.97 -9.91 2.47
N GLU A 64 -2.75 -10.24 2.83
CA GLU A 64 -2.47 -11.16 3.94
C GLU A 64 -2.94 -10.61 5.28
N GLN A 65 -3.08 -9.29 5.38
CA GLN A 65 -3.58 -8.65 6.59
C GLN A 65 -5.09 -8.44 6.58
N GLY A 66 -5.78 -8.90 5.55
CA GLY A 66 -7.23 -8.86 5.49
C GLY A 66 -7.81 -7.75 4.63
N VAL A 67 -6.98 -7.02 3.88
CA VAL A 67 -7.47 -5.99 2.97
C VAL A 67 -7.91 -6.63 1.66
N GLU A 68 -9.08 -6.25 1.18
CA GLU A 68 -9.56 -6.64 -0.14
C GLU A 68 -9.52 -5.44 -1.07
N LEU A 69 -8.98 -5.64 -2.27
CA LEU A 69 -8.79 -4.59 -3.25
C LEU A 69 -9.48 -4.95 -4.56
N GLN A 70 -10.20 -3.97 -5.11
CA GLN A 70 -10.70 -4.03 -6.48
C GLN A 70 -10.16 -2.82 -7.24
N ILE A 71 -9.46 -3.06 -8.33
CA ILE A 71 -8.86 -2.00 -9.13
C ILE A 71 -9.47 -2.05 -10.52
N ASN A 72 -10.21 -1.01 -10.87
CA ASN A 72 -10.84 -0.84 -12.17
C ASN A 72 -10.17 0.30 -12.92
N ASP A 73 -10.55 0.51 -14.19
CA ASP A 73 -9.96 1.58 -15.00
C ASP A 73 -10.18 2.96 -14.38
N GLU A 74 -11.35 3.19 -13.78
CA GLU A 74 -11.78 4.50 -13.30
C GLU A 74 -11.96 4.58 -11.78
N GLU A 75 -11.82 3.45 -11.06
CA GLU A 75 -12.04 3.47 -9.61
C GLU A 75 -11.21 2.41 -8.90
N ILE A 76 -11.01 2.66 -7.61
CA ILE A 76 -10.34 1.74 -6.71
C ILE A 76 -11.27 1.55 -5.51
N ILE A 77 -11.52 0.29 -5.14
CA ILE A 77 -12.29 -0.04 -3.96
C ILE A 77 -11.37 -0.73 -2.96
N ILE A 78 -11.25 -0.16 -1.78
CA ILE A 78 -10.46 -0.73 -0.69
C ILE A 78 -11.41 -1.14 0.42
N LYS A 79 -11.38 -2.41 0.79
CA LYS A 79 -12.23 -2.93 1.85
C LYS A 79 -11.37 -3.40 3.01
N PHE A 80 -11.60 -2.85 4.19
CA PHE A 80 -10.96 -3.30 5.42
C PHE A 80 -11.88 -4.30 6.11
N THR A 81 -11.51 -5.57 6.06
CA THR A 81 -12.25 -6.62 6.79
C THR A 81 -11.98 -6.49 8.28
N LYS A 82 -12.70 -7.26 9.10
CA LYS A 82 -12.47 -7.30 10.55
C LYS A 82 -11.00 -7.64 10.85
N ASN A 83 -10.43 -8.59 10.12
CA ASN A 83 -9.05 -8.99 10.29
C ASN A 83 -8.09 -7.82 9.99
N ALA A 84 -8.36 -7.07 8.92
CA ALA A 84 -7.55 -5.90 8.59
C ALA A 84 -7.62 -4.83 9.67
N LEU A 85 -8.80 -4.59 10.23
CA LEU A 85 -8.98 -3.62 11.30
C LEU A 85 -8.25 -4.04 12.57
N LEU A 86 -8.26 -5.33 12.91
CA LEU A 86 -7.55 -5.84 14.06
C LEU A 86 -6.03 -5.68 13.89
N ASN A 87 -5.52 -5.98 12.70
CA ASN A 87 -4.10 -5.82 12.40
C ASN A 87 -3.67 -4.35 12.44
N ALA A 88 -4.48 -3.46 11.89
CA ALA A 88 -4.23 -2.02 11.94
C ALA A 88 -4.23 -1.51 13.38
N GLN A 89 -5.16 -1.99 14.20
CA GLN A 89 -5.25 -1.62 15.61
C GLN A 89 -3.95 -1.94 16.35
N GLU A 90 -3.39 -3.12 16.13
CA GLU A 90 -2.15 -3.53 16.78
C GLU A 90 -0.98 -2.61 16.41
N VAL A 91 -0.84 -2.27 15.13
CA VAL A 91 0.24 -1.39 14.69
C VAL A 91 0.07 0.02 15.26
N ILE A 92 -1.12 0.57 15.19
CA ILE A 92 -1.42 1.91 15.69
C ILE A 92 -1.21 1.96 17.22
N ALA A 93 -1.68 0.95 17.94
CA ALA A 93 -1.49 0.88 19.39
C ALA A 93 -0.02 0.80 19.77
N SER A 94 0.78 0.04 19.02
CA SER A 94 2.23 -0.06 19.25
C SER A 94 2.92 1.29 19.02
N ASN A 95 2.53 2.03 17.99
CA ASN A 95 3.09 3.35 17.70
C ASN A 95 2.76 4.36 18.80
N LEU A 96 1.58 4.27 19.39
CA LEU A 96 1.15 5.16 20.46
C LEU A 96 1.86 4.89 21.78
N ARG A 97 2.38 3.68 21.96
CA ARG A 97 3.14 3.29 23.19
C ARG A 97 4.61 3.63 23.12
N ALA A 98 5.10 3.96 21.95
CA ALA A 98 6.51 4.26 21.74
C ALA A 98 6.91 5.61 22.34
#